data_fe1b9d084653fec1964baceecb5f9e2b
#
_entry.id   fe1b9d084653fec1964baceecb5f9e2b
#
_cell.length_a   1.000
_cell.length_b   1.000
_cell.length_c   1.000
_cell.angle_alpha   90.00
_cell.angle_beta   90.00
_cell.angle_gamma   90.00
#
_symmetry.space_group_name_H-M   'P 1'
#
loop_
_entity.id
_entity.type
_entity.pdbx_description
1 polymer ?
#
loop_
_entity_poly.entity_id
_entity_poly.type
_entity_poly.pdbx_seq_one_letter_code
_entity_poly.pdbx_strand_id
1 'polypeptide(L)'
;MHIWRKTIALAFSTVLALSLSSCVNQHPAAPISAAEETRIIATSNATLKICDKLGLDLVAIPTTIGTVPERYQGLPEIGTAMAPDAEQIALLQPTDVIGPDTLAESIEPTDQAAGVPYTWIDLQSVKGMYDSIAMLGEKYGKHSEAQTLISQYEETLAEFHRAIKGVEAPRVLMLMGLPGAYIACTPNSYAGSLIDLAGAENVVQVDDEMNFVSWNTEELLALDPDVILLTAHGLPEQAMEMFSKEFSTNDIWKHFRAVQERQVYQLDYQIFGMSCTFDWPKALETLKEIIYDKTVEPYDAETAYAENKSGT
;
A
#
# COMPACT_ATOMS: atom_id res chain seq x y z
N MET A 1 1.22 23.96 -74.82
CA MET A 1 2.16 24.00 -76.00
C MET A 1 3.19 22.90 -75.77
N HIS A 2 3.26 21.98 -76.78
CA HIS A 2 4.22 20.89 -77.06
C HIS A 2 4.35 19.79 -75.96
N ILE A 3 3.68 18.63 -76.08
CA ILE A 3 3.78 17.47 -77.05
C ILE A 3 5.25 17.09 -77.30
N TRP A 4 5.67 15.90 -76.85
CA TRP A 4 6.19 14.87 -77.74
C TRP A 4 6.22 13.47 -77.10
N ARG A 5 5.61 12.60 -77.88
CA ARG A 5 5.60 11.10 -77.84
C ARG A 5 6.89 10.57 -78.44
N LYS A 6 7.25 9.35 -78.09
CA LYS A 6 7.68 8.19 -78.95
C LYS A 6 8.19 7.09 -78.07
N THR A 7 7.57 5.98 -78.00
CA THR A 7 7.40 4.75 -78.79
C THR A 7 8.62 3.80 -78.74
N ILE A 8 8.36 2.62 -78.21
CA ILE A 8 8.57 1.22 -78.65
C ILE A 8 10.03 0.76 -78.85
N ALA A 9 10.41 -0.37 -78.17
CA ALA A 9 10.98 -1.53 -78.80
C ALA A 9 10.86 -2.77 -77.87
N LEU A 10 10.13 -3.78 -78.36
CA LEU A 10 10.11 -5.17 -77.94
C LEU A 10 11.45 -5.82 -78.31
N ALA A 11 12.04 -6.58 -77.37
CA ALA A 11 13.04 -7.61 -77.71
C ALA A 11 12.77 -8.87 -76.88
N PHE A 12 12.28 -9.86 -77.55
CA PHE A 12 12.24 -11.26 -77.06
C PHE A 12 13.67 -11.81 -76.99
N SER A 13 14.03 -12.42 -75.87
CA SER A 13 15.16 -13.32 -75.82
C SER A 13 14.86 -14.44 -74.79
N THR A 14 14.69 -15.61 -75.34
CA THR A 14 14.65 -16.92 -74.68
C THR A 14 15.99 -17.24 -74.09
N VAL A 15 16.03 -17.58 -72.78
CA VAL A 15 17.21 -18.26 -72.18
C VAL A 15 16.72 -19.24 -71.13
N LEU A 16 16.81 -20.48 -71.46
CA LEU A 16 17.41 -21.64 -70.81
C LEU A 16 17.22 -21.78 -69.30
N ALA A 17 16.39 -22.74 -68.93
CA ALA A 17 16.24 -23.27 -67.60
C ALA A 17 17.52 -23.99 -67.14
N LEU A 18 18.16 -23.48 -66.10
CA LEU A 18 19.11 -24.19 -65.28
C LEU A 18 18.48 -24.40 -63.89
N SER A 19 18.06 -25.65 -63.66
CA SER A 19 17.63 -26.13 -62.36
C SER A 19 18.85 -26.22 -61.40
N LEU A 20 18.99 -25.25 -60.53
CA LEU A 20 19.82 -25.35 -59.35
C LEU A 20 18.96 -25.82 -58.18
N SER A 21 19.10 -27.10 -57.82
CA SER A 21 18.62 -27.62 -56.55
C SER A 21 19.33 -26.93 -55.40
N SER A 22 18.71 -25.92 -54.84
CA SER A 22 19.16 -25.30 -53.61
C SER A 22 18.68 -26.20 -52.46
N CYS A 23 19.58 -26.92 -51.84
CA CYS A 23 19.35 -27.54 -50.54
C CYS A 23 19.02 -26.40 -49.54
N VAL A 24 17.73 -26.23 -49.26
CA VAL A 24 17.29 -25.43 -48.10
C VAL A 24 17.71 -26.22 -46.87
N ASN A 25 18.82 -25.81 -46.28
CA ASN A 25 19.16 -26.19 -44.92
C ASN A 25 18.06 -25.64 -44.03
N GLN A 26 17.04 -26.46 -43.71
CA GLN A 26 16.17 -26.18 -42.58
C GLN A 26 17.01 -26.29 -41.31
N HIS A 27 17.51 -25.16 -40.87
CA HIS A 27 17.89 -25.04 -39.46
C HIS A 27 16.65 -25.38 -38.67
N PRO A 28 16.69 -26.35 -37.75
CA PRO A 28 15.60 -26.53 -36.81
C PRO A 28 15.43 -25.20 -36.10
N ALA A 29 14.23 -24.63 -36.08
CA ALA A 29 13.89 -23.50 -35.29
C ALA A 29 14.43 -23.78 -33.89
N ALA A 30 15.24 -22.86 -33.35
CA ALA A 30 15.70 -22.96 -31.98
C ALA A 30 14.45 -23.19 -31.09
N PRO A 31 14.49 -24.10 -30.13
CA PRO A 31 13.36 -24.30 -29.24
C PRO A 31 13.00 -22.93 -28.64
N ILE A 32 11.71 -22.60 -28.73
CA ILE A 32 11.16 -21.44 -28.06
C ILE A 32 11.68 -21.51 -26.64
N SER A 33 12.45 -20.49 -26.24
CA SER A 33 12.96 -20.32 -24.90
C SER A 33 11.86 -20.71 -23.92
N ALA A 34 12.11 -21.68 -23.06
CA ALA A 34 11.22 -21.98 -21.96
C ALA A 34 10.90 -20.61 -21.29
N ALA A 35 9.63 -20.29 -21.15
CA ALA A 35 9.24 -19.09 -20.42
C ALA A 35 10.03 -19.10 -19.13
N GLU A 36 10.82 -18.08 -18.91
CA GLU A 36 11.66 -17.96 -17.70
C GLU A 36 10.71 -18.13 -16.50
N GLU A 37 10.94 -19.13 -15.68
CA GLU A 37 10.07 -19.43 -14.54
C GLU A 37 10.00 -18.21 -13.64
N THR A 38 8.81 -17.67 -13.46
CA THR A 38 8.60 -16.46 -12.66
C THR A 38 8.95 -16.77 -11.21
N ARG A 39 9.93 -16.09 -10.65
CA ARG A 39 10.48 -16.28 -9.28
C ARG A 39 10.29 -14.98 -8.51
N ILE A 40 9.22 -14.88 -7.76
CA ILE A 40 8.81 -13.65 -7.07
C ILE A 40 9.18 -13.72 -5.59
N ILE A 41 9.65 -12.61 -5.04
CA ILE A 41 9.83 -12.38 -3.61
C ILE A 41 8.89 -11.25 -3.16
N ALA A 42 8.19 -11.44 -2.04
CA ALA A 42 7.45 -10.37 -1.36
C ALA A 42 8.26 -9.86 -0.17
N THR A 43 8.38 -8.53 0.00
CA THR A 43 9.24 -7.93 1.05
C THR A 43 8.48 -7.45 2.29
N SER A 44 7.15 -7.41 2.28
CA SER A 44 6.33 -6.98 3.41
C SER A 44 5.12 -7.88 3.62
N ASN A 45 4.54 -7.86 4.83
CA ASN A 45 3.33 -8.62 5.13
C ASN A 45 2.14 -8.19 4.26
N ALA A 46 2.01 -6.90 3.94
CA ALA A 46 0.95 -6.41 3.05
C ALA A 46 1.14 -6.93 1.62
N THR A 47 2.37 -6.86 1.10
CA THR A 47 2.73 -7.41 -0.23
C THR A 47 2.49 -8.91 -0.30
N LEU A 48 2.86 -9.65 0.77
CA LEU A 48 2.64 -11.09 0.89
C LEU A 48 1.14 -11.45 0.75
N LYS A 49 0.27 -10.71 1.43
CA LYS A 49 -1.19 -10.89 1.34
C LYS A 49 -1.74 -10.58 -0.06
N ILE A 50 -1.21 -9.56 -0.73
CA ILE A 50 -1.60 -9.23 -2.12
C ILE A 50 -1.20 -10.34 -3.08
N CYS A 51 0.04 -10.85 -2.96
CA CYS A 51 0.50 -11.99 -3.76
C CYS A 51 -0.37 -13.22 -3.55
N ASP A 52 -0.78 -13.49 -2.31
CA ASP A 52 -1.68 -14.60 -1.98
C ASP A 52 -3.05 -14.44 -2.66
N LYS A 53 -3.67 -13.27 -2.56
CA LYS A 53 -4.97 -12.97 -3.17
C LYS A 53 -4.94 -13.04 -4.70
N LEU A 54 -3.83 -12.67 -5.32
CA LEU A 54 -3.61 -12.81 -6.76
C LEU A 54 -3.21 -14.23 -7.19
N GLY A 55 -2.97 -15.14 -6.23
CA GLY A 55 -2.53 -16.50 -6.53
C GLY A 55 -1.15 -16.56 -7.18
N LEU A 56 -0.24 -15.65 -6.80
CA LEU A 56 1.16 -15.66 -7.25
C LEU A 56 1.97 -16.67 -6.44
N ASP A 57 2.88 -17.38 -7.10
CA ASP A 57 3.83 -18.25 -6.42
C ASP A 57 5.07 -17.46 -6.02
N LEU A 58 5.48 -17.62 -4.75
CA LEU A 58 6.65 -16.96 -4.20
C LEU A 58 7.79 -17.95 -3.99
N VAL A 59 9.04 -17.46 -4.08
CA VAL A 59 10.24 -18.23 -3.74
C VAL A 59 10.80 -17.86 -2.37
N ALA A 60 10.40 -16.71 -1.81
CA ALA A 60 10.73 -16.29 -0.46
C ALA A 60 9.73 -15.25 0.07
N ILE A 61 9.74 -15.04 1.37
CA ILE A 61 8.83 -14.17 2.11
C ILE A 61 9.60 -13.25 3.08
N PRO A 62 8.99 -12.15 3.56
CA PRO A 62 9.60 -11.34 4.60
C PRO A 62 9.57 -12.07 5.95
N THR A 63 10.53 -11.77 6.81
CA THR A 63 10.40 -12.05 8.25
C THR A 63 9.33 -11.12 8.83
N THR A 64 8.24 -11.70 9.33
CA THR A 64 7.08 -10.94 9.81
C THR A 64 6.48 -11.57 11.06
N ILE A 65 5.94 -10.74 11.95
CA ILE A 65 5.09 -11.18 13.08
C ILE A 65 3.62 -11.35 12.65
N GLY A 66 3.26 -10.97 11.42
CA GLY A 66 1.93 -11.15 10.86
C GLY A 66 1.66 -12.59 10.45
N THR A 67 0.40 -12.88 10.13
CA THR A 67 0.01 -14.21 9.65
C THR A 67 0.54 -14.46 8.25
N VAL A 68 1.33 -15.53 8.10
CA VAL A 68 1.79 -16.01 6.79
C VAL A 68 0.72 -16.92 6.19
N PRO A 69 0.25 -16.65 4.95
CA PRO A 69 -0.69 -17.52 4.24
C PRO A 69 -0.17 -18.96 4.14
N GLU A 70 -1.07 -19.94 4.22
CA GLU A 70 -0.71 -21.37 4.28
C GLU A 70 0.17 -21.80 3.10
N ARG A 71 -0.10 -21.30 1.89
CA ARG A 71 0.67 -21.62 0.67
C ARG A 71 2.12 -21.17 0.70
N TYR A 72 2.49 -20.26 1.60
CA TYR A 72 3.85 -19.70 1.72
C TYR A 72 4.58 -20.17 2.99
N GLN A 73 3.95 -20.99 3.82
CA GLN A 73 4.59 -21.53 5.01
C GLN A 73 5.81 -22.40 4.64
N GLY A 74 6.92 -22.16 5.34
CA GLY A 74 8.17 -22.87 5.13
C GLY A 74 9.02 -22.38 3.97
N LEU A 75 8.62 -21.30 3.28
CA LEU A 75 9.51 -20.62 2.33
C LEU A 75 10.66 -19.92 3.07
N PRO A 76 11.81 -19.73 2.42
CA PRO A 76 12.93 -18.94 2.94
C PRO A 76 12.48 -17.52 3.33
N GLU A 77 13.05 -17.00 4.42
CA GLU A 77 12.83 -15.62 4.85
C GLU A 77 14.01 -14.73 4.41
N ILE A 78 13.69 -13.51 3.92
CA ILE A 78 14.66 -12.56 3.38
C ILE A 78 14.92 -11.36 4.31
N GLY A 79 14.62 -11.46 5.60
CA GLY A 79 14.69 -10.33 6.54
C GLY A 79 13.40 -9.52 6.62
N THR A 80 13.42 -8.45 7.40
CA THR A 80 12.26 -7.59 7.60
C THR A 80 12.06 -6.63 6.43
N ALA A 81 10.86 -6.06 6.29
CA ALA A 81 10.55 -5.08 5.25
C ALA A 81 11.49 -3.86 5.27
N MET A 82 11.94 -3.43 6.46
CA MET A 82 12.85 -2.29 6.63
C MET A 82 14.34 -2.65 6.44
N ALA A 83 14.68 -3.94 6.49
CA ALA A 83 16.05 -4.45 6.38
C ALA A 83 16.04 -5.82 5.69
N PRO A 84 15.74 -5.85 4.37
CA PRO A 84 15.84 -7.07 3.59
C PRO A 84 17.31 -7.50 3.41
N ASP A 85 17.55 -8.80 3.37
CA ASP A 85 18.88 -9.38 3.20
C ASP A 85 19.22 -9.52 1.72
N ALA A 86 20.07 -8.62 1.21
CA ALA A 86 20.50 -8.59 -0.19
C ALA A 86 21.20 -9.90 -0.63
N GLU A 87 21.97 -10.54 0.26
CA GLU A 87 22.67 -11.78 -0.08
C GLU A 87 21.68 -12.93 -0.25
N GLN A 88 20.68 -13.04 0.64
CA GLN A 88 19.64 -14.04 0.53
C GLN A 88 18.78 -13.81 -0.73
N ILE A 89 18.42 -12.57 -1.02
CA ILE A 89 17.69 -12.20 -2.23
C ILE A 89 18.47 -12.62 -3.47
N ALA A 90 19.76 -12.25 -3.57
CA ALA A 90 20.61 -12.59 -4.70
C ALA A 90 20.79 -14.11 -4.88
N LEU A 91 20.97 -14.86 -3.79
CA LEU A 91 21.10 -16.34 -3.82
C LEU A 91 19.85 -17.03 -4.37
N LEU A 92 18.67 -16.46 -4.14
CA LEU A 92 17.40 -17.01 -4.62
C LEU A 92 17.15 -16.74 -6.10
N GLN A 93 17.95 -15.87 -6.73
CA GLN A 93 17.83 -15.52 -8.15
C GLN A 93 16.39 -15.18 -8.56
N PRO A 94 15.71 -14.23 -7.91
CA PRO A 94 14.35 -13.86 -8.27
C PRO A 94 14.33 -13.17 -9.64
N THR A 95 13.22 -13.32 -10.34
CA THR A 95 12.92 -12.52 -11.54
C THR A 95 12.29 -11.17 -11.18
N ASP A 96 11.75 -11.06 -9.96
CA ASP A 96 11.16 -9.83 -9.45
C ASP A 96 11.04 -9.84 -7.92
N VAL A 97 11.16 -8.66 -7.32
CA VAL A 97 10.96 -8.43 -5.88
C VAL A 97 9.87 -7.37 -5.71
N ILE A 98 8.80 -7.68 -5.00
CA ILE A 98 7.66 -6.78 -4.83
C ILE A 98 7.69 -6.19 -3.43
N GLY A 99 7.66 -4.86 -3.34
CA GLY A 99 7.69 -4.12 -2.08
C GLY A 99 6.89 -2.82 -2.10
N PRO A 100 6.55 -2.26 -0.92
CA PRO A 100 5.87 -0.97 -0.85
C PRO A 100 6.80 0.17 -1.27
N ASP A 101 6.28 1.11 -2.05
CA ASP A 101 7.01 2.26 -2.59
C ASP A 101 7.56 3.18 -1.51
N THR A 102 6.90 3.28 -0.36
CA THR A 102 7.38 4.05 0.80
C THR A 102 8.74 3.61 1.33
N LEU A 103 9.17 2.40 1.01
CA LEU A 103 10.47 1.87 1.40
C LEU A 103 11.53 1.96 0.30
N ALA A 104 11.18 2.40 -0.92
CA ALA A 104 12.06 2.40 -2.07
C ALA A 104 13.40 3.09 -1.77
N GLU A 105 13.38 4.33 -1.28
CA GLU A 105 14.60 5.09 -0.97
C GLU A 105 15.44 4.44 0.13
N SER A 106 14.78 3.88 1.17
CA SER A 106 15.49 3.29 2.32
C SER A 106 16.18 1.97 2.01
N ILE A 107 15.68 1.20 1.03
CA ILE A 107 16.24 -0.10 0.64
C ILE A 107 16.99 -0.07 -0.70
N GLU A 108 17.08 1.09 -1.37
CA GLU A 108 17.85 1.25 -2.63
C GLU A 108 19.26 0.65 -2.57
N PRO A 109 20.05 0.81 -1.49
CA PRO A 109 21.36 0.15 -1.40
C PRO A 109 21.29 -1.39 -1.43
N THR A 110 20.22 -1.96 -0.87
CA THR A 110 19.96 -3.41 -0.88
C THR A 110 19.56 -3.88 -2.28
N ASP A 111 18.72 -3.11 -2.98
CA ASP A 111 18.31 -3.38 -4.36
C ASP A 111 19.52 -3.44 -5.29
N GLN A 112 20.37 -2.41 -5.20
CA GLN A 112 21.60 -2.33 -6.01
C GLN A 112 22.57 -3.47 -5.68
N ALA A 113 22.70 -3.85 -4.40
CA ALA A 113 23.56 -4.95 -3.98
C ALA A 113 23.04 -6.32 -4.44
N ALA A 114 21.72 -6.52 -4.42
CA ALA A 114 21.10 -7.74 -4.90
C ALA A 114 21.11 -7.86 -6.43
N GLY A 115 21.11 -6.72 -7.15
CA GLY A 115 21.16 -6.68 -8.61
C GLY A 115 19.93 -7.29 -9.29
N VAL A 116 18.77 -7.24 -8.64
CA VAL A 116 17.51 -7.81 -9.11
C VAL A 116 16.47 -6.73 -9.36
N PRO A 117 15.50 -6.94 -10.28
CA PRO A 117 14.44 -5.97 -10.51
C PRO A 117 13.46 -5.92 -9.33
N TYR A 118 13.03 -4.69 -8.99
CA TYR A 118 11.99 -4.44 -8.00
C TYR A 118 10.73 -3.89 -8.66
N THR A 119 9.59 -4.29 -8.11
CA THR A 119 8.27 -3.75 -8.45
C THR A 119 7.71 -3.08 -7.20
N TRP A 120 7.64 -1.75 -7.25
CA TRP A 120 7.09 -0.95 -6.18
C TRP A 120 5.58 -0.84 -6.29
N ILE A 121 4.89 -0.97 -5.17
CA ILE A 121 3.42 -0.89 -5.09
C ILE A 121 3.02 0.20 -4.09
N ASP A 122 1.99 0.97 -4.45
CA ASP A 122 1.40 1.98 -3.56
C ASP A 122 0.48 1.30 -2.54
N LEU A 123 0.83 1.46 -1.27
CA LEU A 123 0.04 1.01 -0.12
C LEU A 123 -0.35 2.17 0.81
N GLN A 124 -0.24 3.41 0.34
CA GLN A 124 -0.53 4.60 1.11
C GLN A 124 -2.02 4.98 1.08
N SER A 125 -2.80 4.31 0.24
CA SER A 125 -4.26 4.45 0.20
C SER A 125 -4.93 3.15 -0.24
N VAL A 126 -6.23 3.04 0.03
CA VAL A 126 -7.03 1.91 -0.46
C VAL A 126 -7.03 1.88 -1.99
N LYS A 127 -7.23 3.05 -2.63
CA LYS A 127 -7.18 3.15 -4.09
C LYS A 127 -5.82 2.74 -4.65
N GLY A 128 -4.72 3.23 -4.07
CA GLY A 128 -3.36 2.88 -4.48
C GLY A 128 -3.09 1.38 -4.42
N MET A 129 -3.56 0.71 -3.36
CA MET A 129 -3.47 -0.73 -3.26
C MET A 129 -4.20 -1.45 -4.42
N TYR A 130 -5.42 -1.01 -4.77
CA TYR A 130 -6.16 -1.65 -5.87
C TYR A 130 -5.64 -1.29 -7.26
N ASP A 131 -5.09 -0.09 -7.46
CA ASP A 131 -4.34 0.26 -8.67
C ASP A 131 -3.09 -0.64 -8.81
N SER A 132 -2.39 -0.89 -7.71
CA SER A 132 -1.25 -1.82 -7.66
C SER A 132 -1.66 -3.27 -7.93
N ILE A 133 -2.80 -3.72 -7.40
CA ILE A 133 -3.37 -5.04 -7.71
C ILE A 133 -3.69 -5.16 -9.21
N ALA A 134 -4.25 -4.12 -9.84
CA ALA A 134 -4.50 -4.11 -11.28
C ALA A 134 -3.19 -4.23 -12.07
N MET A 135 -2.17 -3.45 -11.72
CA MET A 135 -0.84 -3.46 -12.33
C MET A 135 -0.17 -4.84 -12.18
N LEU A 136 -0.22 -5.45 -11.00
CA LEU A 136 0.32 -6.79 -10.78
C LEU A 136 -0.46 -7.86 -11.54
N GLY A 137 -1.80 -7.72 -11.63
CA GLY A 137 -2.67 -8.58 -12.42
C GLY A 137 -2.29 -8.59 -13.90
N GLU A 138 -2.00 -7.41 -14.46
CA GLU A 138 -1.49 -7.27 -15.83
C GLU A 138 -0.10 -7.88 -15.97
N LYS A 139 0.83 -7.53 -15.09
CA LYS A 139 2.23 -7.97 -15.14
C LYS A 139 2.38 -9.49 -15.08
N TYR A 140 1.56 -10.17 -14.27
CA TYR A 140 1.68 -11.63 -14.04
C TYR A 140 0.56 -12.45 -14.68
N GLY A 141 -0.28 -11.85 -15.53
CA GLY A 141 -1.37 -12.57 -16.19
C GLY A 141 -2.49 -13.02 -15.25
N LYS A 142 -2.69 -12.29 -14.14
CA LYS A 142 -3.71 -12.55 -13.11
C LYS A 142 -4.90 -11.59 -13.22
N HIS A 143 -5.32 -11.32 -14.46
CA HIS A 143 -6.37 -10.35 -14.75
C HIS A 143 -7.71 -10.67 -14.07
N SER A 144 -8.09 -11.96 -14.06
CA SER A 144 -9.36 -12.41 -13.47
C SER A 144 -9.40 -12.24 -11.96
N GLU A 145 -8.30 -12.60 -11.30
CA GLU A 145 -8.13 -12.46 -9.85
C GLU A 145 -8.12 -10.98 -9.44
N ALA A 146 -7.35 -10.16 -10.16
CA ALA A 146 -7.28 -8.72 -9.93
C ALA A 146 -8.66 -8.06 -10.15
N GLN A 147 -9.36 -8.36 -11.24
CA GLN A 147 -10.68 -7.81 -11.51
C GLN A 147 -11.71 -8.20 -10.45
N THR A 148 -11.63 -9.43 -9.94
CA THR A 148 -12.50 -9.89 -8.85
C THR A 148 -12.29 -9.05 -7.58
N LEU A 149 -11.02 -8.81 -7.20
CA LEU A 149 -10.67 -7.99 -6.04
C LEU A 149 -11.12 -6.54 -6.21
N ILE A 150 -10.92 -5.95 -7.40
CA ILE A 150 -11.32 -4.58 -7.71
C ILE A 150 -12.84 -4.43 -7.66
N SER A 151 -13.59 -5.38 -8.23
CA SER A 151 -15.06 -5.32 -8.19
C SER A 151 -15.60 -5.42 -6.77
N GLN A 152 -15.00 -6.24 -5.90
CA GLN A 152 -15.34 -6.32 -4.48
C GLN A 152 -15.05 -5.00 -3.74
N TYR A 153 -13.94 -4.37 -4.04
CA TYR A 153 -13.60 -3.05 -3.49
C TYR A 153 -14.63 -2.00 -3.87
N GLU A 154 -14.95 -1.88 -5.17
CA GLU A 154 -15.92 -0.90 -5.68
C GLU A 154 -17.31 -1.09 -5.06
N GLU A 155 -17.76 -2.35 -4.94
CA GLU A 155 -19.05 -2.67 -4.32
C GLU A 155 -19.07 -2.29 -2.84
N THR A 156 -18.04 -2.70 -2.07
CA THR A 156 -17.93 -2.40 -0.64
C THR A 156 -17.91 -0.90 -0.39
N LEU A 157 -17.12 -0.15 -1.17
CA LEU A 157 -17.04 1.30 -1.03
C LEU A 157 -18.36 1.99 -1.39
N ALA A 158 -19.04 1.54 -2.45
CA ALA A 158 -20.32 2.07 -2.85
C ALA A 158 -21.42 1.80 -1.78
N GLU A 159 -21.37 0.65 -1.12
CA GLU A 159 -22.29 0.32 -0.01
C GLU A 159 -22.04 1.22 1.19
N PHE A 160 -20.76 1.40 1.56
CA PHE A 160 -20.37 2.28 2.65
C PHE A 160 -20.86 3.73 2.41
N HIS A 161 -20.57 4.29 1.24
CA HIS A 161 -21.00 5.66 0.90
C HIS A 161 -22.51 5.84 0.84
N ARG A 162 -23.26 4.78 0.47
CA ARG A 162 -24.72 4.82 0.57
C ARG A 162 -25.22 4.88 2.02
N ALA A 163 -24.53 4.21 2.93
CA ALA A 163 -24.90 4.17 4.35
C ALA A 163 -24.69 5.52 5.06
N ILE A 164 -23.69 6.30 4.67
CA ILE A 164 -23.38 7.62 5.28
C ILE A 164 -23.97 8.80 4.50
N LYS A 165 -24.79 8.55 3.47
CA LYS A 165 -25.30 9.60 2.59
C LYS A 165 -26.15 10.64 3.34
N GLY A 166 -25.76 11.92 3.20
CA GLY A 166 -26.50 13.06 3.78
C GLY A 166 -26.17 13.35 5.24
N VAL A 167 -25.14 12.69 5.78
CA VAL A 167 -24.57 13.05 7.09
C VAL A 167 -23.51 14.13 6.88
N GLU A 168 -23.44 15.09 7.81
CA GLU A 168 -22.41 16.14 7.79
C GLU A 168 -21.03 15.54 8.03
N ALA A 169 -20.04 15.99 7.26
CA ALA A 169 -18.66 15.53 7.38
C ALA A 169 -18.00 16.17 8.61
N PRO A 170 -17.64 15.42 9.67
CA PRO A 170 -16.93 15.98 10.80
C PRO A 170 -15.45 16.19 10.46
N ARG A 171 -14.81 17.08 11.20
CA ARG A 171 -13.41 17.41 11.11
C ARG A 171 -12.59 16.47 12.01
N VAL A 172 -11.69 15.69 11.42
CA VAL A 172 -11.00 14.60 12.12
C VAL A 172 -9.48 14.84 12.12
N LEU A 173 -8.88 14.76 13.30
CA LEU A 173 -7.44 14.70 13.53
C LEU A 173 -7.04 13.25 13.84
N MET A 174 -6.14 12.66 13.05
CA MET A 174 -5.58 11.36 13.37
C MET A 174 -4.12 11.48 13.75
N LEU A 175 -3.78 10.95 14.93
CA LEU A 175 -2.44 10.92 15.46
C LEU A 175 -1.91 9.49 15.51
N MET A 176 -0.69 9.30 15.05
CA MET A 176 0.02 8.03 15.14
C MET A 176 1.13 8.12 16.18
N GLY A 177 1.02 7.29 17.22
CA GLY A 177 2.03 7.17 18.27
C GLY A 177 3.22 6.35 17.81
N LEU A 178 4.40 6.88 18.13
CA LEU A 178 5.70 6.25 17.98
C LEU A 178 6.35 6.14 19.36
N PRO A 179 7.41 5.34 19.54
CA PRO A 179 8.14 5.35 20.80
C PRO A 179 8.63 6.75 21.18
N GLY A 180 8.00 7.36 22.19
CA GLY A 180 8.38 8.68 22.75
C GLY A 180 7.91 9.90 21.95
N ALA A 181 7.13 9.75 20.89
CA ALA A 181 6.62 10.85 20.08
C ALA A 181 5.28 10.49 19.42
N TYR A 182 4.62 11.48 18.81
CA TYR A 182 3.50 11.26 17.90
C TYR A 182 3.64 12.16 16.67
N ILE A 183 2.99 11.72 15.60
CA ILE A 183 2.93 12.42 14.31
C ILE A 183 1.46 12.49 13.86
N ALA A 184 1.11 13.55 13.14
CA ALA A 184 -0.23 13.67 12.56
C ALA A 184 -0.26 13.06 11.15
N CYS A 185 -1.30 12.27 10.89
CA CYS A 185 -1.51 11.57 9.64
C CYS A 185 -2.15 12.52 8.60
N THR A 186 -1.46 12.78 7.51
CA THR A 186 -1.99 13.56 6.38
C THR A 186 -2.88 12.68 5.48
N PRO A 187 -3.65 13.25 4.56
CA PRO A 187 -4.40 12.49 3.55
C PRO A 187 -3.54 11.58 2.67
N ASN A 188 -2.23 11.83 2.58
CA ASN A 188 -1.30 11.03 1.79
C ASN A 188 -0.85 9.74 2.50
N SER A 189 -1.06 9.62 3.82
CA SER A 189 -0.82 8.38 4.56
C SER A 189 -2.02 7.44 4.48
N TYR A 190 -1.80 6.12 4.58
CA TYR A 190 -2.91 5.17 4.60
C TYR A 190 -3.93 5.48 5.70
N ALA A 191 -3.49 5.64 6.94
CA ALA A 191 -4.38 5.92 8.06
C ALA A 191 -5.15 7.24 7.87
N GLY A 192 -4.46 8.30 7.39
CA GLY A 192 -5.09 9.60 7.12
C GLY A 192 -6.05 9.57 5.92
N SER A 193 -5.74 8.79 4.87
CA SER A 193 -6.61 8.64 3.69
C SER A 193 -7.95 7.94 4.00
N LEU A 194 -7.99 7.12 5.07
CA LEU A 194 -9.21 6.48 5.52
C LEU A 194 -10.26 7.49 6.03
N ILE A 195 -9.82 8.66 6.54
CA ILE A 195 -10.72 9.72 7.00
C ILE A 195 -11.53 10.24 5.82
N ASP A 196 -10.86 10.61 4.72
CA ASP A 196 -11.52 11.11 3.52
C ASP A 196 -12.36 10.01 2.85
N LEU A 197 -11.86 8.77 2.84
CA LEU A 197 -12.59 7.61 2.32
C LEU A 197 -13.87 7.34 3.14
N ALA A 198 -13.84 7.59 4.44
CA ALA A 198 -15.00 7.52 5.33
C ALA A 198 -15.96 8.70 5.17
N GLY A 199 -15.68 9.68 4.31
CA GLY A 199 -16.53 10.85 4.07
C GLY A 199 -16.41 11.94 5.14
N ALA A 200 -15.35 11.92 5.95
CA ALA A 200 -15.00 12.97 6.91
C ALA A 200 -13.92 13.90 6.35
N GLU A 201 -13.64 15.01 7.01
CA GLU A 201 -12.56 15.93 6.64
C GLU A 201 -11.30 15.64 7.47
N ASN A 202 -10.21 15.22 6.84
CA ASN A 202 -8.91 15.21 7.51
C ASN A 202 -8.43 16.64 7.70
N VAL A 203 -8.26 17.09 8.94
CA VAL A 203 -7.88 18.49 9.24
C VAL A 203 -6.41 18.77 8.98
N VAL A 204 -5.58 17.74 8.80
CA VAL A 204 -4.14 17.87 8.55
C VAL A 204 -3.91 18.03 7.05
N GLN A 205 -4.05 19.26 6.56
CA GLN A 205 -3.80 19.58 5.16
C GLN A 205 -2.37 20.07 4.97
N VAL A 206 -1.70 19.54 3.95
CA VAL A 206 -0.33 19.89 3.56
C VAL A 206 -0.25 20.11 2.06
N ASP A 207 0.62 21.00 1.64
CA ASP A 207 0.85 21.28 0.20
C ASP A 207 1.79 20.26 -0.45
N ASP A 208 2.51 19.49 0.35
CA ASP A 208 3.51 18.50 -0.07
C ASP A 208 2.94 17.07 -0.04
N GLU A 209 3.63 16.14 -0.70
CA GLU A 209 3.31 14.69 -0.67
C GLU A 209 3.74 13.99 0.62
N MET A 210 3.85 14.74 1.74
CA MET A 210 4.24 14.17 3.03
C MET A 210 3.11 13.33 3.61
N ASN A 211 3.46 12.12 4.03
CA ASN A 211 2.50 11.20 4.67
C ASN A 211 2.20 11.58 6.13
N PHE A 212 3.14 12.23 6.79
CA PHE A 212 3.07 12.58 8.21
C PHE A 212 3.71 13.94 8.45
N VAL A 213 3.17 14.65 9.45
CA VAL A 213 3.76 15.90 9.93
C VAL A 213 3.97 15.85 11.45
N SER A 214 5.05 16.46 11.90
CA SER A 214 5.38 16.58 13.33
C SER A 214 5.09 18.00 13.78
N TRP A 215 3.82 18.31 14.02
CA TRP A 215 3.36 19.59 14.52
C TRP A 215 3.28 19.57 16.05
N ASN A 216 3.51 20.75 16.66
CA ASN A 216 3.34 20.87 18.09
C ASN A 216 1.85 20.94 18.47
N THR A 217 1.54 20.78 19.76
CA THR A 217 0.14 20.68 20.24
C THR A 217 -0.63 21.98 20.00
N GLU A 218 0.02 23.16 19.97
CA GLU A 218 -0.64 24.44 19.67
C GLU A 218 -1.04 24.55 18.19
N GLU A 219 -0.18 24.08 17.28
CA GLU A 219 -0.51 23.98 15.85
C GLU A 219 -1.69 23.05 15.63
N LEU A 220 -1.71 21.89 16.29
CA LEU A 220 -2.82 20.95 16.22
C LEU A 220 -4.12 21.52 16.82
N LEU A 221 -4.04 22.28 17.91
CA LEU A 221 -5.19 22.96 18.52
C LEU A 221 -5.84 23.94 17.53
N ALA A 222 -5.03 24.66 16.77
CA ALA A 222 -5.53 25.63 15.79
C ALA A 222 -6.36 25.00 14.66
N LEU A 223 -6.23 23.68 14.45
CA LEU A 223 -7.04 22.93 13.46
C LEU A 223 -8.49 22.73 13.91
N ASP A 224 -8.81 22.88 15.19
CA ASP A 224 -10.13 22.70 15.80
C ASP A 224 -10.86 21.42 15.32
N PRO A 225 -10.34 20.22 15.59
CA PRO A 225 -11.00 18.99 15.18
C PRO A 225 -12.25 18.71 16.02
N ASP A 226 -13.27 18.07 15.39
CA ASP A 226 -14.44 17.52 16.07
C ASP A 226 -14.14 16.20 16.75
N VAL A 227 -13.24 15.42 16.16
CA VAL A 227 -12.85 14.08 16.61
C VAL A 227 -11.33 13.91 16.54
N ILE A 228 -10.76 13.29 17.56
CA ILE A 228 -9.34 12.89 17.59
C ILE A 228 -9.25 11.36 17.61
N LEU A 229 -8.50 10.81 16.68
CA LEU A 229 -8.25 9.37 16.53
C LEU A 229 -6.79 9.07 16.86
N LEU A 230 -6.56 8.07 17.71
CA LEU A 230 -5.22 7.66 18.16
C LEU A 230 -4.92 6.27 17.63
N THR A 231 -3.86 6.13 16.84
CA THR A 231 -3.31 4.84 16.42
C THR A 231 -1.83 4.73 16.83
N ALA A 232 -1.18 3.61 16.54
CA ALA A 232 0.21 3.39 16.87
C ALA A 232 0.96 2.68 15.76
N HIS A 233 2.26 2.94 15.65
CA HIS A 233 3.17 2.17 14.81
C HIS A 233 4.36 1.68 15.62
N GLY A 234 4.52 0.36 15.68
CA GLY A 234 5.51 -0.29 16.54
C GLY A 234 5.21 -0.05 18.03
N LEU A 235 5.53 -0.99 18.89
CA LEU A 235 5.37 -0.89 20.34
C LEU A 235 4.06 -0.21 20.80
N PRO A 236 2.89 -0.72 20.43
CA PRO A 236 1.60 -0.04 20.60
C PRO A 236 1.30 0.28 22.07
N GLU A 237 1.70 -0.56 23.00
CA GLU A 237 1.54 -0.31 24.45
C GLU A 237 2.29 0.95 24.89
N GLN A 238 3.55 1.12 24.45
CA GLN A 238 4.36 2.30 24.76
C GLN A 238 3.81 3.58 24.10
N ALA A 239 3.28 3.45 22.87
CA ALA A 239 2.64 4.58 22.20
C ALA A 239 1.38 5.03 22.93
N MET A 240 0.56 4.10 23.41
CA MET A 240 -0.64 4.43 24.18
C MET A 240 -0.31 4.97 25.58
N GLU A 241 0.75 4.46 26.22
CA GLU A 241 1.26 5.05 27.48
C GLU A 241 1.72 6.51 27.26
N MET A 242 2.42 6.77 26.16
CA MET A 242 2.83 8.14 25.79
C MET A 242 1.61 9.03 25.58
N PHE A 243 0.57 8.59 24.88
CA PHE A 243 -0.66 9.37 24.70
C PHE A 243 -1.37 9.61 26.02
N SER A 244 -1.53 8.61 26.89
CA SER A 244 -2.19 8.77 28.19
C SER A 244 -1.46 9.80 29.05
N LYS A 245 -0.13 9.79 29.06
CA LYS A 245 0.70 10.79 29.74
C LYS A 245 0.53 12.17 29.12
N GLU A 246 0.64 12.28 27.81
CA GLU A 246 0.55 13.56 27.08
C GLU A 246 -0.80 14.24 27.33
N PHE A 247 -1.91 13.53 27.16
CA PHE A 247 -3.26 14.07 27.38
C PHE A 247 -3.54 14.43 28.86
N SER A 248 -2.90 13.72 29.81
CA SER A 248 -3.09 13.96 31.24
C SER A 248 -2.21 15.06 31.79
N THR A 249 -1.02 15.35 31.22
CA THR A 249 -0.01 16.25 31.78
C THR A 249 0.21 17.51 30.96
N ASN A 250 -0.10 17.55 29.69
CA ASN A 250 -0.02 18.72 28.83
C ASN A 250 -1.38 19.44 28.81
N ASP A 251 -1.45 20.57 29.53
CA ASP A 251 -2.71 21.33 29.69
C ASP A 251 -3.30 21.86 28.38
N ILE A 252 -2.53 21.96 27.30
CA ILE A 252 -3.04 22.41 25.98
C ILE A 252 -4.14 21.52 25.48
N TRP A 253 -4.05 20.19 25.67
CA TRP A 253 -5.08 19.25 25.25
C TRP A 253 -6.47 19.53 25.84
N LYS A 254 -6.56 20.13 27.03
CA LYS A 254 -7.83 20.50 27.66
C LYS A 254 -8.59 21.60 26.92
N HIS A 255 -7.92 22.29 25.98
CA HIS A 255 -8.51 23.34 25.16
C HIS A 255 -9.07 22.83 23.84
N PHE A 256 -8.76 21.58 23.46
CA PHE A 256 -9.36 20.96 22.30
C PHE A 256 -10.85 20.70 22.53
N ARG A 257 -11.72 21.15 21.61
CA ARG A 257 -13.15 20.88 21.67
C ARG A 257 -13.43 19.39 21.69
N ALA A 258 -12.74 18.60 20.85
CA ALA A 258 -12.84 17.14 20.82
C ALA A 258 -12.54 16.49 22.18
N VAL A 259 -11.58 17.02 22.95
CA VAL A 259 -11.27 16.53 24.32
C VAL A 259 -12.37 16.90 25.30
N GLN A 260 -12.85 18.15 25.26
CA GLN A 260 -13.94 18.64 26.14
C GLN A 260 -15.25 17.88 25.92
N GLU A 261 -15.52 17.50 24.67
CA GLU A 261 -16.72 16.75 24.27
C GLU A 261 -16.52 15.22 24.31
N ARG A 262 -15.38 14.75 24.81
CA ARG A 262 -15.03 13.32 24.91
C ARG A 262 -15.08 12.62 23.54
N GLN A 263 -14.59 13.28 22.50
CA GLN A 263 -14.51 12.74 21.12
C GLN A 263 -13.06 12.33 20.78
N VAL A 264 -12.41 11.61 21.69
CA VAL A 264 -11.06 11.03 21.50
C VAL A 264 -11.20 9.52 21.51
N TYR A 265 -10.65 8.84 20.51
CA TYR A 265 -10.82 7.39 20.38
C TYR A 265 -9.51 6.70 20.05
N GLN A 266 -9.29 5.54 20.68
CA GLN A 266 -8.18 4.66 20.35
C GLN A 266 -8.60 3.68 19.25
N LEU A 267 -7.75 3.52 18.23
CA LEU A 267 -7.94 2.62 17.11
C LEU A 267 -7.05 1.39 17.21
N ASP A 268 -7.49 0.30 16.57
CA ASP A 268 -6.67 -0.91 16.42
C ASP A 268 -5.52 -0.63 15.43
N TYR A 269 -4.30 -0.57 15.93
CA TYR A 269 -3.09 -0.30 15.14
C TYR A 269 -2.81 -1.35 14.05
N GLN A 270 -3.38 -2.55 14.15
CA GLN A 270 -3.23 -3.58 13.12
C GLN A 270 -4.03 -3.25 11.85
N ILE A 271 -5.09 -2.47 12.02
CA ILE A 271 -5.99 -2.04 10.94
C ILE A 271 -5.62 -0.63 10.46
N PHE A 272 -5.31 0.27 11.39
CA PHE A 272 -4.96 1.67 11.14
C PHE A 272 -3.43 1.90 11.19
N GLY A 273 -2.67 1.04 10.52
CA GLY A 273 -1.20 1.09 10.50
C GLY A 273 -0.62 1.99 9.40
N MET A 274 0.61 1.67 9.00
CA MET A 274 1.38 2.45 8.00
C MET A 274 1.02 2.11 6.56
N SER A 275 0.48 0.91 6.31
CA SER A 275 0.22 0.40 4.95
C SER A 275 -1.18 -0.18 4.85
N CYS A 276 -1.81 0.04 3.70
CA CYS A 276 -3.10 -0.54 3.38
C CYS A 276 -3.03 -2.07 3.36
N THR A 277 -4.06 -2.70 3.92
CA THR A 277 -4.27 -4.15 3.88
C THR A 277 -5.72 -4.45 3.51
N PHE A 278 -6.05 -5.72 3.27
CA PHE A 278 -7.44 -6.13 3.00
C PHE A 278 -8.40 -5.97 4.19
N ASP A 279 -7.91 -5.46 5.34
CA ASP A 279 -8.73 -5.13 6.51
C ASP A 279 -9.35 -3.72 6.44
N TRP A 280 -9.11 -2.95 5.37
CA TRP A 280 -9.67 -1.61 5.17
C TRP A 280 -11.21 -1.51 5.28
N PRO A 281 -12.02 -2.52 4.90
CA PRO A 281 -13.47 -2.44 5.11
C PRO A 281 -13.83 -2.38 6.58
N LYS A 282 -13.08 -3.12 7.44
CA LYS A 282 -13.24 -3.08 8.88
C LYS A 282 -12.82 -1.71 9.45
N ALA A 283 -11.78 -1.09 8.86
CA ALA A 283 -11.39 0.28 9.21
C ALA A 283 -12.54 1.27 8.96
N LEU A 284 -13.18 1.21 7.79
CA LEU A 284 -14.33 2.07 7.48
C LEU A 284 -15.53 1.83 8.40
N GLU A 285 -15.84 0.58 8.75
CA GLU A 285 -16.91 0.28 9.69
C GLU A 285 -16.59 0.85 11.08
N THR A 286 -15.35 0.68 11.57
CA THR A 286 -14.91 1.29 12.84
C THR A 286 -15.03 2.81 12.80
N LEU A 287 -14.63 3.46 11.71
CA LEU A 287 -14.78 4.92 11.56
C LEU A 287 -16.24 5.33 11.55
N LYS A 288 -17.12 4.56 10.89
CA LYS A 288 -18.54 4.80 10.87
C LYS A 288 -19.14 4.73 12.28
N GLU A 289 -18.81 3.69 13.05
CA GLU A 289 -19.26 3.50 14.43
C GLU A 289 -18.82 4.65 15.35
N ILE A 290 -17.60 5.17 15.16
CA ILE A 290 -17.06 6.30 15.93
C ILE A 290 -17.70 7.62 15.49
N ILE A 291 -17.62 7.92 14.20
CA ILE A 291 -17.87 9.26 13.67
C ILE A 291 -19.37 9.51 13.54
N TYR A 292 -20.13 8.54 13.05
CA TYR A 292 -21.52 8.71 12.67
C TYR A 292 -22.52 8.08 13.66
N ASP A 293 -22.27 6.83 14.04
CA ASP A 293 -23.18 6.08 14.91
C ASP A 293 -22.94 6.39 16.40
N LYS A 294 -21.73 6.85 16.76
CA LYS A 294 -21.29 7.20 18.14
C LYS A 294 -21.52 6.05 19.13
N THR A 295 -21.19 4.83 18.70
CA THR A 295 -21.40 3.59 19.47
C THR A 295 -20.14 3.10 20.18
N VAL A 296 -18.97 3.67 19.86
CA VAL A 296 -17.70 3.33 20.48
C VAL A 296 -17.46 4.20 21.70
N GLU A 297 -16.97 3.59 22.78
CA GLU A 297 -16.62 4.33 23.99
C GLU A 297 -15.36 5.19 23.75
N PRO A 298 -15.37 6.46 24.19
CA PRO A 298 -14.23 7.35 24.10
C PRO A 298 -13.03 6.85 24.92
N TYR A 299 -11.84 7.15 24.46
CA TYR A 299 -10.60 6.91 25.18
C TYR A 299 -10.51 7.80 26.44
N ASP A 300 -10.33 7.17 27.59
CA ASP A 300 -10.14 7.85 28.87
C ASP A 300 -8.64 7.89 29.22
N ALA A 301 -7.98 8.98 28.82
CA ALA A 301 -6.55 9.17 29.05
C ALA A 301 -6.18 9.25 30.53
N GLU A 302 -7.04 9.83 31.40
CA GLU A 302 -6.78 9.99 32.84
C GLU A 302 -6.80 8.62 33.54
N THR A 303 -7.81 7.79 33.25
CA THR A 303 -7.88 6.42 33.77
C THR A 303 -6.71 5.58 33.26
N ALA A 304 -6.40 5.62 31.96
CA ALA A 304 -5.28 4.89 31.37
C ALA A 304 -3.92 5.31 32.00
N TYR A 305 -3.73 6.60 32.25
CA TYR A 305 -2.51 7.11 32.88
C TYR A 305 -2.38 6.68 34.36
N ALA A 306 -3.49 6.68 35.11
CA ALA A 306 -3.51 6.24 36.50
C ALA A 306 -3.21 4.74 36.62
N GLU A 307 -3.76 3.92 35.73
CA GLU A 307 -3.51 2.47 35.67
C GLU A 307 -2.04 2.17 35.38
N ASN A 308 -1.43 2.84 34.40
CA ASN A 308 -0.02 2.70 34.05
C ASN A 308 0.91 3.05 35.22
N LYS A 309 0.56 4.05 36.05
CA LYS A 309 1.32 4.38 37.24
C LYS A 309 1.20 3.38 38.41
N SER A 310 0.08 2.68 38.48
CA SER A 310 -0.16 1.73 39.58
C SER A 310 0.41 0.32 39.28
N GLY A 311 0.71 0.03 38.01
CA GLY A 311 1.30 -1.24 37.57
C GLY A 311 2.84 -1.27 37.56
N THR A 312 3.50 -0.15 37.84
CA THR A 312 4.95 -0.02 38.03
C THR A 312 5.31 0.04 39.50
#